data_6e995dee291b3161f6f34faf8ce545bf
#
_entry.id   6e995dee291b3161f6f34faf8ce545bf
#
_cell.length_a   1.000
_cell.length_b   1.000
_cell.length_c   1.000
_cell.angle_alpha   90.00
_cell.angle_beta   90.00
_cell.angle_gamma   90.00
#
_symmetry.space_group_name_H-M   'P 1'
#
loop_
_entity.id
_entity.type
_entity.pdbx_description
1 polymer ?
#
loop_
_entity_poly.entity_id
_entity_poly.type
_entity_poly.pdbx_seq_one_letter_code
_entity_poly.pdbx_strand_id
1 'polypeptide(L)'
;QDLNPTTPYPININPIETLSHQASYTIDTLSQLRSLNPHATFIWLIGSDQLANFHTWRDWQGILKHAHIAVAQRAGHEISSEQLSDGVLRTYYQKHHCNAQSNQWRTQTYGLFIEFTAPLMDVSSTQIRKQLQQHPDSPELDKCLTKNVQTYIFEQSLYQ
;
A
#
# COMPACT_ATOMS: atom_id res chain seq x y z
N GLN A 1 -20.23 -1.70 5.80
CA GLN A 1 -19.26 -0.77 5.16
C GLN A 1 -18.80 0.24 6.20
N ASP A 2 -17.66 -0.04 6.82
CA ASP A 2 -17.06 0.84 7.86
C ASP A 2 -16.10 1.87 7.27
N LEU A 3 -16.34 2.28 6.03
CA LEU A 3 -15.58 3.34 5.42
C LEU A 3 -15.98 4.64 6.12
N ASN A 4 -15.02 5.23 6.84
CA ASN A 4 -15.24 6.40 7.66
C ASN A 4 -15.88 7.54 6.84
N PRO A 5 -17.11 7.97 7.15
CA PRO A 5 -17.82 9.01 6.38
C PRO A 5 -17.16 10.40 6.49
N THR A 6 -16.14 10.55 7.34
CA THR A 6 -15.43 11.82 7.53
C THR A 6 -14.28 12.07 6.58
N THR A 7 -13.94 11.11 5.71
CA THR A 7 -12.90 11.35 4.70
C THR A 7 -13.46 12.25 3.58
N PRO A 8 -12.76 13.32 3.19
CA PRO A 8 -13.22 14.20 2.10
C PRO A 8 -13.14 13.54 0.72
N TYR A 9 -12.58 12.33 0.65
CA TYR A 9 -12.40 11.56 -0.58
C TYR A 9 -13.17 10.24 -0.52
N PRO A 10 -13.84 9.83 -1.61
CA PRO A 10 -14.55 8.56 -1.64
C PRO A 10 -13.57 7.39 -1.55
N ILE A 11 -13.90 6.41 -0.70
CA ILE A 11 -13.19 5.13 -0.64
C ILE A 11 -14.08 4.10 -1.32
N ASN A 12 -13.56 3.45 -2.35
CA ASN A 12 -14.26 2.43 -3.11
C ASN A 12 -13.51 1.10 -3.07
N ILE A 13 -14.26 0.00 -3.01
CA ILE A 13 -13.70 -1.34 -3.13
C ILE A 13 -13.71 -1.72 -4.60
N ASN A 14 -12.54 -2.04 -5.16
CA ASN A 14 -12.42 -2.53 -6.52
C ASN A 14 -12.19 -4.05 -6.51
N PRO A 15 -13.13 -4.87 -7.02
CA PRO A 15 -13.02 -6.32 -6.97
C PRO A 15 -12.16 -6.93 -8.09
N ILE A 16 -11.42 -6.13 -8.86
CA ILE A 16 -10.70 -6.55 -10.07
C ILE A 16 -9.82 -7.78 -9.84
N GLU A 17 -9.17 -7.87 -8.68
CA GLU A 17 -8.29 -8.99 -8.35
C GLU A 17 -9.06 -10.21 -7.86
N THR A 18 -10.19 -10.02 -7.17
CA THR A 18 -11.00 -11.11 -6.63
C THR A 18 -11.84 -11.83 -7.69
N LEU A 19 -12.06 -11.19 -8.83
CA LEU A 19 -12.77 -11.79 -9.97
C LEU A 19 -11.84 -12.67 -10.82
N SER A 20 -10.53 -12.62 -10.59
CA SER A 20 -9.55 -13.49 -11.26
C SER A 20 -9.38 -14.79 -10.49
N HIS A 21 -9.45 -15.92 -11.21
CA HIS A 21 -9.13 -17.24 -10.65
C HIS A 21 -7.62 -17.56 -10.67
N GLN A 22 -6.79 -16.61 -11.10
CA GLN A 22 -5.34 -16.74 -11.18
C GLN A 22 -4.68 -15.84 -10.12
N ALA A 23 -3.39 -16.12 -9.83
CA ALA A 23 -2.60 -15.26 -8.97
C ALA A 23 -2.57 -13.83 -9.53
N SER A 24 -2.95 -12.85 -8.71
CA SER A 24 -2.93 -11.44 -9.09
C SER A 24 -1.53 -10.87 -8.86
N TYR A 25 -0.96 -10.29 -9.92
CA TYR A 25 0.27 -9.52 -9.82
C TYR A 25 -0.03 -8.04 -10.02
N THR A 26 0.65 -7.18 -9.29
CA THR A 26 0.46 -5.72 -9.36
C THR A 26 0.55 -5.18 -10.79
N ILE A 27 1.46 -5.71 -11.61
CA ILE A 27 1.59 -5.30 -13.02
C ILE A 27 0.31 -5.58 -13.83
N ASP A 28 -0.30 -6.75 -13.62
CA ASP A 28 -1.50 -7.14 -14.36
C ASP A 28 -2.69 -6.26 -13.95
N THR A 29 -2.86 -6.01 -12.65
CA THR A 29 -3.89 -5.11 -12.09
C THR A 29 -3.73 -3.69 -12.64
N LEU A 30 -2.53 -3.12 -12.57
CA LEU A 30 -2.28 -1.75 -13.04
C LEU A 30 -2.42 -1.61 -14.56
N SER A 31 -2.00 -2.62 -15.33
CA SER A 31 -2.19 -2.65 -16.77
C SER A 31 -3.68 -2.62 -17.15
N GLN A 32 -4.49 -3.41 -16.46
CA GLN A 32 -5.94 -3.43 -16.67
C GLN A 32 -6.59 -2.10 -16.26
N LEU A 33 -6.24 -1.55 -15.10
CA LEU A 33 -6.73 -0.24 -14.66
C LEU A 33 -6.35 0.87 -15.64
N ARG A 34 -5.14 0.84 -16.18
CA ARG A 34 -4.65 1.79 -17.17
C ARG A 34 -5.41 1.68 -18.48
N SER A 35 -5.73 0.47 -18.94
CA SER A 35 -6.54 0.29 -20.17
C SER A 35 -7.96 0.85 -20.03
N LEU A 36 -8.55 0.69 -18.85
CA LEU A 36 -9.89 1.22 -18.55
C LEU A 36 -9.88 2.75 -18.36
N ASN A 37 -8.77 3.32 -17.91
CA ASN A 37 -8.64 4.75 -17.59
C ASN A 37 -7.31 5.31 -18.11
N PRO A 38 -7.16 5.52 -19.44
CA PRO A 38 -5.87 5.84 -20.05
C PRO A 38 -5.22 7.14 -19.56
N HIS A 39 -6.01 8.11 -19.12
CA HIS A 39 -5.54 9.43 -18.67
C HIS A 39 -5.51 9.60 -17.15
N ALA A 40 -5.92 8.59 -16.37
CA ALA A 40 -5.91 8.67 -14.92
C ALA A 40 -4.47 8.64 -14.37
N THR A 41 -4.20 9.39 -13.30
CA THR A 41 -3.00 9.22 -12.51
C THR A 41 -3.26 8.15 -11.45
N PHE A 42 -2.57 7.02 -11.57
CA PHE A 42 -2.61 5.97 -10.55
C PHE A 42 -1.45 6.13 -9.60
N ILE A 43 -1.74 5.97 -8.31
CA ILE A 43 -0.76 5.97 -7.24
C ILE A 43 -0.91 4.64 -6.48
N TRP A 44 0.12 3.80 -6.56
CA TRP A 44 0.18 2.53 -5.84
C TRP A 44 0.91 2.71 -4.51
N LEU A 45 0.23 2.42 -3.41
CA LEU A 45 0.76 2.63 -2.06
C LEU A 45 1.49 1.39 -1.56
N ILE A 46 2.73 1.58 -1.09
CA ILE A 46 3.54 0.54 -0.46
C ILE A 46 4.19 1.04 0.83
N GLY A 47 4.57 0.13 1.71
CA GLY A 47 5.46 0.45 2.84
C GLY A 47 6.93 0.51 2.43
N SER A 48 7.75 1.13 3.24
CA SER A 48 9.21 1.21 3.02
C SER A 48 9.89 -0.16 2.98
N ASP A 49 9.38 -1.14 3.73
CA ASP A 49 9.84 -2.53 3.71
C ASP A 49 9.63 -3.21 2.36
N GLN A 50 8.53 -2.88 1.67
CA GLN A 50 8.24 -3.38 0.33
C GLN A 50 9.14 -2.75 -0.74
N LEU A 51 9.53 -1.48 -0.57
CA LEU A 51 10.44 -0.82 -1.49
C LEU A 51 11.79 -1.55 -1.57
N ALA A 52 12.32 -2.01 -0.45
CA ALA A 52 13.60 -2.74 -0.42
C ALA A 52 13.59 -4.00 -1.31
N ASN A 53 12.43 -4.64 -1.42
CA ASN A 53 12.21 -5.84 -2.22
C ASN A 53 11.48 -5.58 -3.55
N PHE A 54 11.23 -4.33 -3.92
CA PHE A 54 10.44 -3.98 -5.09
C PHE A 54 11.02 -4.54 -6.40
N HIS A 55 12.35 -4.67 -6.49
CA HIS A 55 13.05 -5.26 -7.63
C HIS A 55 12.68 -6.74 -7.87
N THR A 56 12.16 -7.44 -6.88
CA THR A 56 11.71 -8.84 -7.00
C THR A 56 10.29 -8.97 -7.54
N TRP A 57 9.55 -7.88 -7.65
CA TRP A 57 8.20 -7.90 -8.17
C TRP A 57 8.19 -8.17 -9.67
N ARG A 58 7.21 -8.94 -10.11
CA ARG A 58 7.05 -9.27 -11.54
C ARG A 58 6.94 -7.99 -12.37
N ASP A 59 7.87 -7.83 -13.32
CA ASP A 59 7.97 -6.64 -14.18
C ASP A 59 7.84 -5.31 -13.42
N TRP A 60 8.62 -5.14 -12.36
CA TRP A 60 8.60 -3.94 -11.54
C TRP A 60 8.82 -2.63 -12.33
N GLN A 61 9.62 -2.68 -13.41
CA GLN A 61 9.82 -1.54 -14.29
C GLN A 61 8.57 -1.23 -15.12
N GLY A 62 7.81 -2.26 -15.49
CA GLY A 62 6.50 -2.12 -16.13
C GLY A 62 5.48 -1.47 -15.22
N ILE A 63 5.50 -1.80 -13.91
CA ILE A 63 4.64 -1.15 -12.90
C ILE A 63 4.80 0.38 -12.97
N LEU A 64 6.05 0.87 -13.05
CA LEU A 64 6.35 2.30 -13.12
C LEU A 64 5.93 2.97 -14.45
N LYS A 65 5.54 2.21 -15.46
CA LYS A 65 4.92 2.75 -16.69
C LYS A 65 3.40 2.92 -16.56
N HIS A 66 2.80 2.42 -15.50
CA HIS A 66 1.36 2.49 -15.28
C HIS A 66 0.97 3.36 -14.10
N ALA A 67 1.82 3.50 -13.09
CA ALA A 67 1.52 4.21 -11.85
C ALA A 67 2.73 4.94 -11.27
N HIS A 68 2.49 5.88 -10.36
CA HIS A 68 3.46 6.28 -9.34
C HIS A 68 3.43 5.28 -8.20
N ILE A 69 4.55 5.15 -7.50
CA ILE A 69 4.65 4.34 -6.29
C ILE A 69 4.74 5.30 -5.09
N ALA A 70 3.68 5.37 -4.28
CA ALA A 70 3.72 6.12 -3.03
C ALA A 70 4.33 5.24 -1.94
N VAL A 71 5.41 5.71 -1.33
CA VAL A 71 6.15 4.98 -0.31
C VAL A 71 5.89 5.62 1.05
N ALA A 72 5.16 4.89 1.90
CA ALA A 72 4.89 5.30 3.26
C ALA A 72 6.13 5.06 4.13
N GLN A 73 6.71 6.13 4.63
CA GLN A 73 7.82 6.07 5.59
C GLN A 73 7.29 6.08 7.02
N ARG A 74 8.00 5.37 7.89
CA ARG A 74 7.79 5.48 9.32
C ARG A 74 8.52 6.72 9.85
N ALA A 75 7.90 7.48 10.74
CA ALA A 75 8.56 8.60 11.39
C ALA A 75 9.89 8.14 12.03
N GLY A 76 10.99 8.83 11.72
CA GLY A 76 12.33 8.46 12.19
C GLY A 76 13.04 7.37 11.37
N HIS A 77 12.43 6.85 10.29
CA HIS A 77 13.04 5.89 9.38
C HIS A 77 12.92 6.41 7.94
N GLU A 78 13.79 7.36 7.60
CA GLU A 78 13.88 7.85 6.23
C GLU A 78 14.43 6.76 5.31
N ILE A 79 13.88 6.67 4.10
CA ILE A 79 14.38 5.75 3.10
C ILE A 79 15.66 6.32 2.51
N SER A 80 16.76 5.61 2.69
CA SER A 80 18.01 5.89 1.98
C SER A 80 18.10 5.01 0.75
N SER A 81 18.44 5.60 -0.40
CA SER A 81 18.73 4.84 -1.61
C SER A 81 19.85 3.80 -1.41
N GLU A 82 20.72 4.01 -0.43
CA GLU A 82 21.82 3.09 -0.07
C GLU A 82 21.29 1.77 0.53
N GLN A 83 20.11 1.78 1.10
CA GLN A 83 19.45 0.59 1.63
C GLN A 83 18.86 -0.32 0.53
N LEU A 84 18.75 0.19 -0.70
CA LEU A 84 18.30 -0.60 -1.83
C LEU A 84 19.45 -1.48 -2.33
N SER A 85 19.34 -2.79 -2.15
CA SER A 85 20.38 -3.76 -2.52
C SER A 85 20.56 -3.89 -4.04
N ASP A 86 19.46 -3.81 -4.80
CA ASP A 86 19.50 -3.88 -6.27
C ASP A 86 19.98 -2.57 -6.88
N GLY A 87 21.04 -2.63 -7.68
CA GLY A 87 21.67 -1.45 -8.28
C GLY A 87 20.81 -0.75 -9.35
N VAL A 88 19.96 -1.50 -10.07
CA VAL A 88 19.06 -0.94 -11.09
C VAL A 88 17.93 -0.18 -10.41
N LEU A 89 17.30 -0.78 -9.40
CA LEU A 89 16.27 -0.13 -8.59
C LEU A 89 16.83 1.12 -7.91
N ARG A 90 18.03 1.03 -7.30
CA ARG A 90 18.71 2.15 -6.66
C ARG A 90 18.91 3.32 -7.62
N THR A 91 19.45 3.04 -8.82
CA THR A 91 19.70 4.07 -9.84
C THR A 91 18.40 4.70 -10.33
N TYR A 92 17.36 3.89 -10.51
CA TYR A 92 16.05 4.38 -10.92
C TYR A 92 15.44 5.26 -9.82
N TYR A 93 15.44 4.79 -8.57
CA TYR A 93 14.93 5.53 -7.42
C TYR A 93 15.62 6.89 -7.26
N GLN A 94 16.97 6.94 -7.31
CA GLN A 94 17.73 8.19 -7.21
C GLN A 94 17.32 9.25 -8.23
N LYS A 95 16.93 8.81 -9.44
CA LYS A 95 16.53 9.72 -10.52
C LYS A 95 15.06 10.12 -10.51
N HIS A 96 14.22 9.28 -9.94
CA HIS A 96 12.76 9.37 -10.08
C HIS A 96 12.01 9.44 -8.74
N HIS A 97 12.67 9.80 -7.65
CA HIS A 97 11.96 10.01 -6.38
C HIS A 97 11.61 11.49 -6.17
N CYS A 98 10.55 11.74 -5.46
CA CYS A 98 10.14 13.06 -5.02
C CYS A 98 9.38 12.98 -3.69
N ASN A 99 9.32 14.11 -2.98
CA ASN A 99 8.50 14.23 -1.78
C ASN A 99 7.03 14.49 -2.17
N ALA A 100 6.08 14.00 -1.38
CA ALA A 100 4.64 14.18 -1.61
C ALA A 100 4.22 15.67 -1.61
N GLN A 101 4.92 16.54 -0.89
CA GLN A 101 4.68 17.98 -0.87
C GLN A 101 5.16 18.68 -2.15
N SER A 102 6.02 18.06 -2.95
CA SER A 102 6.41 18.59 -4.24
C SER A 102 5.25 18.48 -5.23
N ASN A 103 5.19 19.39 -6.21
CA ASN A 103 4.20 19.28 -7.28
C ASN A 103 4.66 18.39 -8.45
N GLN A 104 5.85 17.81 -8.36
CA GLN A 104 6.46 17.03 -9.45
C GLN A 104 5.59 15.86 -9.89
N TRP A 105 5.03 15.09 -8.95
CA TRP A 105 4.20 13.94 -9.26
C TRP A 105 2.86 14.29 -9.95
N ARG A 106 2.45 15.58 -9.91
CA ARG A 106 1.23 16.06 -10.59
C ARG A 106 1.49 16.45 -12.05
N THR A 107 2.75 16.55 -12.47
CA THR A 107 3.13 16.95 -13.84
C THR A 107 3.19 15.79 -14.81
N GLN A 108 3.13 14.55 -14.32
CA GLN A 108 3.12 13.33 -15.12
C GLN A 108 2.18 12.29 -14.50
N THR A 109 1.78 11.29 -15.27
CA THR A 109 0.74 10.34 -14.85
C THR A 109 1.28 9.05 -14.21
N TYR A 110 2.61 8.82 -14.26
CA TYR A 110 3.27 7.62 -13.73
C TYR A 110 4.79 7.81 -13.60
N GLY A 111 5.48 6.84 -13.01
CA GLY A 111 6.93 6.68 -13.09
C GLY A 111 7.74 7.29 -11.96
N LEU A 112 7.11 7.84 -10.93
CA LEU A 112 7.82 8.38 -9.76
C LEU A 112 7.63 7.51 -8.53
N PHE A 113 8.64 7.50 -7.67
CA PHE A 113 8.51 7.14 -6.26
C PHE A 113 8.18 8.41 -5.48
N ILE A 114 7.06 8.42 -4.77
CA ILE A 114 6.56 9.55 -3.99
C ILE A 114 6.71 9.23 -2.51
N GLU A 115 7.61 9.89 -1.84
CA GLU A 115 7.86 9.68 -0.42
C GLU A 115 6.91 10.52 0.43
N PHE A 116 6.34 9.90 1.46
CA PHE A 116 5.58 10.62 2.48
C PHE A 116 5.68 9.94 3.83
N THR A 117 5.60 10.75 4.88
CA THR A 117 5.57 10.25 6.26
C THR A 117 4.13 9.95 6.64
N ALA A 118 3.85 8.69 6.97
CA ALA A 118 2.55 8.29 7.51
C ALA A 118 2.58 8.41 9.04
N PRO A 119 1.50 8.89 9.68
CA PRO A 119 1.37 8.78 11.13
C PRO A 119 1.38 7.30 11.50
N LEU A 120 2.25 6.94 12.43
CA LEU A 120 2.39 5.55 12.85
C LEU A 120 1.37 5.21 13.93
N MET A 121 0.69 4.12 13.70
CA MET A 121 0.22 3.27 14.78
C MET A 121 1.26 2.15 14.98
N ASP A 122 1.75 1.96 16.19
CA ASP A 122 2.66 0.86 16.54
C ASP A 122 1.86 -0.45 16.65
N VAL A 123 1.38 -0.90 15.50
CA VAL A 123 0.48 -2.06 15.39
C VAL A 123 0.91 -2.90 14.21
N SER A 124 1.06 -4.20 14.42
CA SER A 124 1.27 -5.16 13.34
C SER A 124 0.11 -6.14 13.23
N SER A 125 -0.18 -6.60 12.02
CA SER A 125 -1.19 -7.64 11.79
C SER A 125 -0.91 -8.92 12.59
N THR A 126 0.36 -9.26 12.81
CA THR A 126 0.78 -10.41 13.62
C THR A 126 0.39 -10.22 15.09
N GLN A 127 0.62 -9.03 15.64
CA GLN A 127 0.23 -8.70 17.02
C GLN A 127 -1.29 -8.75 17.19
N ILE A 128 -2.04 -8.16 16.25
CA ILE A 128 -3.52 -8.17 16.28
C ILE A 128 -4.04 -9.63 16.24
N ARG A 129 -3.54 -10.47 15.32
CA ARG A 129 -3.99 -11.87 15.26
C ARG A 129 -3.68 -12.65 16.53
N LYS A 130 -2.48 -12.46 17.09
CA LYS A 130 -2.11 -13.07 18.38
C LYS A 130 -3.02 -12.61 19.52
N GLN A 131 -3.37 -11.32 19.53
CA GLN A 131 -4.24 -10.74 20.54
C GLN A 131 -5.68 -11.25 20.43
N LEU A 132 -6.20 -11.38 19.20
CA LEU A 132 -7.51 -11.99 18.93
C LEU A 132 -7.58 -13.44 19.43
N GLN A 133 -6.49 -14.22 19.30
CA GLN A 133 -6.42 -15.59 19.79
C GLN A 133 -6.33 -15.71 21.32
N GLN A 134 -5.56 -14.84 21.96
CA GLN A 134 -5.25 -14.94 23.38
C GLN A 134 -6.19 -14.13 24.27
N HIS A 135 -6.64 -12.97 23.81
CA HIS A 135 -7.42 -11.99 24.56
C HIS A 135 -8.46 -11.31 23.66
N PRO A 136 -9.48 -12.06 23.17
CA PRO A 136 -10.44 -11.54 22.18
C PRO A 136 -11.25 -10.33 22.67
N ASP A 137 -11.44 -10.18 23.98
CA ASP A 137 -12.18 -9.09 24.60
C ASP A 137 -11.27 -7.92 25.05
N SER A 138 -10.02 -7.88 24.61
CA SER A 138 -9.07 -6.84 25.02
C SER A 138 -9.48 -5.45 24.51
N PRO A 139 -9.54 -4.42 25.39
CA PRO A 139 -9.81 -3.04 24.97
C PRO A 139 -8.78 -2.47 24.00
N GLU A 140 -7.61 -3.09 23.90
CA GLU A 140 -6.57 -2.68 22.95
C GLU A 140 -6.96 -2.98 21.49
N LEU A 141 -7.80 -4.01 21.28
CA LEU A 141 -8.35 -4.31 19.96
C LEU A 141 -9.25 -3.17 19.45
N ASP A 142 -9.93 -2.44 20.35
CA ASP A 142 -10.79 -1.30 19.97
C ASP A 142 -9.98 -0.13 19.39
N LYS A 143 -8.69 -0.05 19.68
CA LYS A 143 -7.80 0.95 19.10
C LYS A 143 -7.34 0.61 17.68
N CYS A 144 -7.41 -0.67 17.32
CA CYS A 144 -6.84 -1.21 16.09
C CYS A 144 -7.90 -1.69 15.09
N LEU A 145 -9.06 -2.11 15.59
CA LEU A 145 -10.15 -2.68 14.79
C LEU A 145 -11.46 -2.00 15.17
N THR A 146 -12.27 -1.70 14.16
CA THR A 146 -13.64 -1.24 14.40
C THR A 146 -14.49 -2.40 14.97
N LYS A 147 -15.56 -2.07 15.71
CA LYS A 147 -16.47 -3.08 16.27
C LYS A 147 -17.04 -4.01 15.19
N ASN A 148 -17.40 -3.48 14.03
CA ASN A 148 -17.96 -4.28 12.94
C ASN A 148 -16.92 -5.28 12.38
N VAL A 149 -15.64 -4.89 12.29
CA VAL A 149 -14.56 -5.79 11.89
C VAL A 149 -14.35 -6.87 12.94
N GLN A 150 -14.36 -6.54 14.23
CA GLN A 150 -14.26 -7.52 15.31
C GLN A 150 -15.43 -8.51 15.25
N THR A 151 -16.67 -8.02 15.16
CA THR A 151 -17.87 -8.86 15.03
C THR A 151 -17.75 -9.80 13.84
N TYR A 152 -17.34 -9.31 12.66
CA TYR A 152 -17.15 -10.13 11.48
C TYR A 152 -16.10 -11.24 11.69
N ILE A 153 -14.98 -10.92 12.32
CA ILE A 153 -13.92 -11.89 12.64
C ILE A 153 -14.46 -13.02 13.52
N PHE A 154 -15.26 -12.68 14.53
CA PHE A 154 -15.88 -13.66 15.43
C PHE A 154 -16.93 -14.51 14.72
N GLU A 155 -17.86 -13.89 13.99
CA GLU A 155 -18.92 -14.60 13.26
C GLU A 155 -18.39 -15.55 12.22
N GLN A 156 -17.26 -15.21 11.55
CA GLN A 156 -16.62 -16.04 10.55
C GLN A 156 -15.53 -16.97 11.12
N SER A 157 -15.36 -16.99 12.46
CA SER A 157 -14.33 -17.82 13.13
C SER A 157 -12.94 -17.64 12.54
N LEU A 158 -12.57 -16.40 12.17
CA LEU A 158 -11.28 -16.10 11.58
C LEU A 158 -10.20 -15.97 12.67
N TYR A 159 -9.02 -16.48 12.38
CA TYR A 159 -7.83 -16.37 13.25
C TYR A 159 -7.95 -17.06 14.63
N GLN A 160 -8.85 -18.04 14.75
CA GLN A 160 -8.99 -18.88 15.95
C GLN A 160 -8.00 -20.04 15.95
#